data_9244c7dd13f1aa6f8a4c7b3f8529199b
#
_entry.id   9244c7dd13f1aa6f8a4c7b3f8529199b
#
_cell.length_a   1.000
_cell.length_b   1.000
_cell.length_c   1.000
_cell.angle_alpha   90.00
_cell.angle_beta   90.00
_cell.angle_gamma   90.00
#
_symmetry.space_group_name_H-M   'P 1'
#
loop_
_entity.id
_entity.type
_entity.pdbx_description
1 polymer ?
#
loop_
_entity_poly.entity_id
_entity_poly.type
_entity_poly.pdbx_seq_one_letter_code
_entity_poly.pdbx_strand_id
1 'polypeptide(L)'
;MHVTHRKRFVSRDLVALAARRPQELAALSEAHYHDQIERIADEVLAAGQRIVMLTGPSAAGKTTSAHKIADAIAVRGHRSQVISLDDFYIGEGKYPKHPDGSDDYESLEALDLERLHACLKALYKTGVCDAPVFDFAIQRPSGTQRIDARDGVVIIEGLHALNPALTEELPEDAALCLYAGLREEYADSRDARCLATRDIRLARRLVRDCLFRGHGAAFTLGLWGHVCAGEDRYIKPYKPRANLLLDTTHTYEVCLWRTVLDAMPADPALTATQARQLAALREKFAAFPALGTELVPQNSMLREFIGK
;
A
#
# COMPACT_ATOMS: atom_id res chain seq x y z
N MET A 1 6.23 0.39 23.70
CA MET A 1 5.40 1.60 23.41
C MET A 1 4.19 1.14 22.61
N HIS A 2 2.94 1.40 23.09
CA HIS A 2 1.76 0.99 22.30
C HIS A 2 1.56 1.94 21.12
N VAL A 3 1.71 1.41 19.91
CA VAL A 3 1.52 2.16 18.69
C VAL A 3 0.03 2.44 18.47
N THR A 4 -0.34 3.72 18.35
CA THR A 4 -1.74 4.14 18.23
C THR A 4 -2.24 3.96 16.81
N HIS A 5 -3.20 3.06 16.60
CA HIS A 5 -3.82 2.78 15.29
C HIS A 5 -5.06 3.65 14.99
N ARG A 6 -5.31 4.70 15.76
CA ARG A 6 -6.51 5.54 15.61
C ARG A 6 -6.49 6.35 14.32
N LYS A 7 -7.64 6.46 13.67
CA LYS A 7 -7.86 7.39 12.58
C LYS A 7 -7.95 8.82 13.11
N ARG A 8 -7.50 9.79 12.29
CA ARG A 8 -7.71 11.21 12.53
C ARG A 8 -8.91 11.66 11.70
N PHE A 9 -9.84 12.41 12.32
CA PHE A 9 -10.90 13.09 11.61
C PHE A 9 -10.44 14.49 11.26
N VAL A 10 -10.44 14.81 9.97
CA VAL A 10 -10.06 16.11 9.43
C VAL A 10 -11.31 16.78 8.89
N SER A 11 -11.55 18.03 9.29
CA SER A 11 -12.69 18.78 8.77
C SER A 11 -12.48 19.07 7.27
N ARG A 12 -13.49 18.72 6.46
CA ARG A 12 -13.52 19.08 5.04
C ARG A 12 -13.37 20.59 4.82
N ASP A 13 -13.97 21.40 5.69
CA ASP A 13 -13.94 22.85 5.58
C ASP A 13 -12.53 23.40 5.85
N LEU A 14 -11.77 22.77 6.77
CA LEU A 14 -10.35 23.09 6.98
C LEU A 14 -9.50 22.73 5.76
N VAL A 15 -9.75 21.59 5.12
CA VAL A 15 -9.08 21.23 3.87
C VAL A 15 -9.41 22.25 2.78
N ALA A 16 -10.67 22.66 2.65
CA ALA A 16 -11.09 23.69 1.68
C ALA A 16 -10.43 25.05 1.93
N LEU A 17 -10.23 25.42 3.21
CA LEU A 17 -9.51 26.64 3.57
C LEU A 17 -8.02 26.53 3.22
N ALA A 18 -7.37 25.42 3.56
CA ALA A 18 -5.96 25.17 3.27
C ALA A 18 -5.69 25.10 1.75
N ALA A 19 -6.63 24.55 0.97
CA ALA A 19 -6.53 24.44 -0.49
C ALA A 19 -6.56 25.80 -1.20
N ARG A 20 -6.84 26.90 -0.51
CA ARG A 20 -6.63 28.28 -1.06
C ARG A 20 -5.16 28.60 -1.26
N ARG A 21 -4.26 27.83 -0.62
CA ARG A 21 -2.80 27.88 -0.81
C ARG A 21 -2.30 26.50 -1.21
N PRO A 22 -2.60 26.06 -2.43
CA PRO A 22 -2.43 24.67 -2.82
C PRO A 22 -0.97 24.19 -2.79
N GLN A 23 -0.01 25.06 -3.15
CA GLN A 23 1.42 24.74 -3.10
C GLN A 23 1.91 24.51 -1.66
N GLU A 24 1.46 25.36 -0.73
CA GLU A 24 1.82 25.20 0.70
C GLU A 24 1.21 23.92 1.28
N LEU A 25 -0.07 23.63 0.97
CA LEU A 25 -0.74 22.42 1.44
C LEU A 25 -0.07 21.16 0.89
N ALA A 26 0.29 21.14 -0.40
CA ALA A 26 1.03 20.03 -1.01
C ALA A 26 2.41 19.88 -0.37
N ALA A 27 3.19 20.96 -0.25
CA ALA A 27 4.52 20.93 0.33
C ALA A 27 4.52 20.41 1.78
N LEU A 28 3.58 20.86 2.61
CA LEU A 28 3.45 20.39 4.00
C LEU A 28 3.06 18.90 4.09
N SER A 29 2.16 18.44 3.20
CA SER A 29 1.76 17.03 3.16
C SER A 29 2.93 16.12 2.75
N GLU A 30 3.69 16.52 1.74
CA GLU A 30 4.87 15.77 1.26
C GLU A 30 5.99 15.78 2.30
N ALA A 31 6.25 16.93 2.95
CA ALA A 31 7.24 17.03 4.02
C ALA A 31 6.88 16.11 5.19
N HIS A 32 5.61 16.11 5.62
CA HIS A 32 5.14 15.23 6.69
C HIS A 32 5.35 13.74 6.37
N TYR A 33 5.10 13.34 5.13
CA TYR A 33 5.35 11.96 4.71
C TYR A 33 6.85 11.66 4.67
N HIS A 34 7.66 12.57 4.12
CA HIS A 34 9.12 12.43 4.06
C HIS A 34 9.74 12.30 5.46
N ASP A 35 9.37 13.17 6.40
CA ASP A 35 9.84 13.13 7.79
C ASP A 35 9.55 11.78 8.47
N GLN A 36 8.41 11.16 8.15
CA GLN A 36 8.09 9.82 8.65
C GLN A 36 9.01 8.75 8.05
N ILE A 37 9.32 8.82 6.75
CA ILE A 37 10.26 7.90 6.09
C ILE A 37 11.64 7.99 6.73
N GLU A 38 12.14 9.22 6.93
CA GLU A 38 13.46 9.46 7.57
C GLU A 38 13.50 8.90 9.00
N ARG A 39 12.47 9.20 9.81
CA ARG A 39 12.36 8.68 11.18
C ARG A 39 12.25 7.16 11.20
N ILE A 40 11.48 6.54 10.31
CA ILE A 40 11.37 5.08 10.23
C ILE A 40 12.70 4.45 9.84
N ALA A 41 13.46 5.04 8.93
CA ALA A 41 14.80 4.56 8.58
C ALA A 41 15.73 4.56 9.80
N ASP A 42 15.71 5.62 10.61
CA ASP A 42 16.48 5.70 11.86
C ASP A 42 16.04 4.64 12.87
N GLU A 43 14.71 4.45 13.06
CA GLU A 43 14.16 3.45 13.98
C GLU A 43 14.49 2.01 13.53
N VAL A 44 14.46 1.72 12.23
CA VAL A 44 14.86 0.43 11.66
C VAL A 44 16.32 0.13 11.93
N LEU A 45 17.20 1.10 11.69
CA LEU A 45 18.64 0.93 11.96
C LEU A 45 18.92 0.79 13.46
N ALA A 46 18.25 1.57 14.31
CA ALA A 46 18.39 1.48 15.77
C ALA A 46 17.88 0.16 16.35
N ALA A 47 16.86 -0.45 15.74
CA ALA A 47 16.29 -1.72 16.15
C ALA A 47 17.21 -2.92 15.87
N GLY A 48 18.06 -2.83 14.84
CA GLY A 48 19.11 -3.80 14.54
C GLY A 48 18.63 -5.10 13.87
N GLN A 49 17.32 -5.27 13.61
CA GLN A 49 16.83 -6.42 12.86
C GLN A 49 17.19 -6.28 11.37
N ARG A 50 17.67 -7.38 10.78
CA ARG A 50 17.96 -7.44 9.35
C ARG A 50 16.70 -7.48 8.51
N ILE A 51 15.61 -8.03 9.02
CA ILE A 51 14.36 -8.24 8.30
C ILE A 51 13.32 -7.24 8.79
N VAL A 52 12.72 -6.49 7.86
CA VAL A 52 11.56 -5.61 8.10
C VAL A 52 10.37 -6.16 7.32
N MET A 53 9.29 -6.48 8.03
CA MET A 53 8.05 -6.99 7.44
C MET A 53 7.05 -5.84 7.31
N LEU A 54 6.79 -5.36 6.08
CA LEU A 54 5.94 -4.21 5.82
C LEU A 54 4.60 -4.63 5.22
N THR A 55 3.52 -4.41 5.95
CA THR A 55 2.16 -4.63 5.44
C THR A 55 1.37 -3.35 5.31
N GLY A 56 0.23 -3.48 4.66
CA GLY A 56 -0.79 -2.43 4.52
C GLY A 56 -1.82 -2.85 3.47
N PRO A 57 -3.01 -2.25 3.49
CA PRO A 57 -4.07 -2.63 2.56
C PRO A 57 -3.74 -2.23 1.11
N SER A 58 -4.50 -2.77 0.16
CA SER A 58 -4.35 -2.43 -1.26
C SER A 58 -4.44 -0.91 -1.48
N ALA A 59 -3.59 -0.37 -2.36
CA ALA A 59 -3.45 1.05 -2.67
C ALA A 59 -3.10 1.94 -1.46
N ALA A 60 -2.41 1.38 -0.46
CA ALA A 60 -1.87 2.15 0.66
C ALA A 60 -0.48 2.75 0.39
N GLY A 61 0.17 2.45 -0.75
CA GLY A 61 1.50 2.93 -1.09
C GLY A 61 2.63 2.12 -0.44
N LYS A 62 2.41 0.82 -0.15
CA LYS A 62 3.42 -0.07 0.47
C LYS A 62 4.71 -0.15 -0.32
N THR A 63 4.60 -0.49 -1.59
CA THR A 63 5.76 -0.74 -2.46
C THR A 63 6.62 0.51 -2.59
N THR A 64 6.01 1.65 -2.90
CA THR A 64 6.75 2.93 -2.97
C THR A 64 7.36 3.31 -1.62
N SER A 65 6.64 3.09 -0.50
CA SER A 65 7.16 3.36 0.83
C SER A 65 8.32 2.44 1.20
N ALA A 66 8.27 1.15 0.83
CA ALA A 66 9.37 0.22 1.05
C ALA A 66 10.66 0.70 0.35
N HIS A 67 10.55 1.11 -0.91
CA HIS A 67 11.69 1.65 -1.66
C HIS A 67 12.21 2.96 -1.04
N LYS A 68 11.32 3.90 -0.66
CA LYS A 68 11.74 5.15 -0.02
C LYS A 68 12.45 4.93 1.33
N ILE A 69 11.98 3.98 2.14
CA ILE A 69 12.66 3.60 3.39
C ILE A 69 14.02 2.97 3.06
N ALA A 70 14.09 2.09 2.05
CA ALA A 70 15.35 1.49 1.61
C ALA A 70 16.35 2.56 1.12
N ASP A 71 15.91 3.53 0.35
CA ASP A 71 16.72 4.65 -0.11
C ASP A 71 17.24 5.50 1.06
N ALA A 72 16.35 5.80 2.04
CA ALA A 72 16.73 6.55 3.24
C ALA A 72 17.76 5.79 4.10
N ILE A 73 17.67 4.47 4.18
CA ILE A 73 18.66 3.59 4.83
C ILE A 73 19.99 3.63 4.05
N ALA A 74 19.93 3.60 2.71
CA ALA A 74 21.12 3.65 1.87
C ALA A 74 21.88 4.98 1.99
N VAL A 75 21.16 6.12 2.10
CA VAL A 75 21.76 7.44 2.35
C VAL A 75 22.53 7.46 3.68
N ARG A 76 22.15 6.65 4.66
CA ARG A 76 22.85 6.48 5.96
C ARG A 76 24.05 5.53 5.89
N GLY A 77 24.40 5.06 4.69
CA GLY A 77 25.56 4.19 4.46
C GLY A 77 25.31 2.70 4.69
N HIS A 78 24.05 2.29 4.88
CA HIS A 78 23.69 0.89 5.06
C HIS A 78 23.11 0.30 3.77
N ARG A 79 23.41 -0.97 3.49
CA ARG A 79 22.77 -1.67 2.38
C ARG A 79 21.28 -1.90 2.68
N SER A 80 20.44 -1.78 1.66
CA SER A 80 19.02 -2.10 1.77
C SER A 80 18.50 -2.69 0.47
N GLN A 81 17.61 -3.65 0.59
CA GLN A 81 16.94 -4.28 -0.54
C GLN A 81 15.46 -4.48 -0.22
N VAL A 82 14.63 -4.54 -1.25
CA VAL A 82 13.19 -4.76 -1.11
C VAL A 82 12.84 -6.06 -1.80
N ILE A 83 12.01 -6.87 -1.15
CA ILE A 83 11.39 -8.08 -1.69
C ILE A 83 9.88 -7.88 -1.64
N SER A 84 9.18 -8.14 -2.73
CA SER A 84 7.71 -8.20 -2.74
C SER A 84 7.22 -9.61 -2.42
N LEU A 85 6.23 -9.74 -1.55
CA LEU A 85 5.53 -11.01 -1.35
C LEU A 85 4.77 -11.45 -2.59
N ASP A 86 4.41 -10.51 -3.47
CA ASP A 86 3.75 -10.82 -4.74
C ASP A 86 4.66 -11.64 -5.69
N ASP A 87 5.99 -11.60 -5.48
CA ASP A 87 6.93 -12.46 -6.20
C ASP A 87 6.83 -13.95 -5.80
N PHE A 88 6.17 -14.24 -4.69
CA PHE A 88 5.97 -15.60 -4.18
C PHE A 88 4.62 -16.22 -4.59
N TYR A 89 3.85 -15.62 -5.48
CA TYR A 89 2.63 -16.23 -5.99
C TYR A 89 2.89 -17.59 -6.64
N ILE A 90 1.98 -18.56 -6.39
CA ILE A 90 2.07 -19.93 -6.91
C ILE A 90 1.76 -20.04 -8.40
N GLY A 91 1.11 -19.03 -8.98
CA GLY A 91 0.82 -18.90 -10.41
C GLY A 91 -0.57 -19.36 -10.84
N GLU A 92 -0.91 -19.01 -12.06
CA GLU A 92 -2.21 -19.28 -12.69
C GLU A 92 -2.62 -20.76 -12.60
N GLY A 93 -3.89 -21.00 -12.35
CA GLY A 93 -4.48 -22.34 -12.27
C GLY A 93 -4.26 -23.06 -10.93
N LYS A 94 -3.48 -22.49 -10.01
CA LYS A 94 -3.19 -23.07 -8.69
C LYS A 94 -3.81 -22.28 -7.54
N TYR A 95 -4.32 -21.08 -7.79
CA TYR A 95 -4.90 -20.22 -6.75
C TYR A 95 -6.09 -20.88 -6.06
N PRO A 96 -6.27 -20.67 -4.73
CA PRO A 96 -7.52 -20.96 -4.05
C PRO A 96 -8.70 -20.29 -4.76
N LYS A 97 -9.90 -20.85 -4.57
CA LYS A 97 -11.08 -20.31 -5.21
C LYS A 97 -12.04 -19.71 -4.19
N HIS A 98 -12.65 -18.60 -4.55
CA HIS A 98 -13.83 -18.08 -3.87
C HIS A 98 -15.06 -19.00 -4.13
N PRO A 99 -16.12 -18.89 -3.32
CA PRO A 99 -17.36 -19.66 -3.54
C PRO A 99 -18.01 -19.42 -4.91
N ASP A 100 -17.76 -18.30 -5.56
CA ASP A 100 -18.23 -17.96 -6.90
C ASP A 100 -17.36 -18.53 -8.03
N GLY A 101 -16.28 -19.26 -7.67
CA GLY A 101 -15.34 -19.88 -8.60
C GLY A 101 -14.20 -18.98 -9.08
N SER A 102 -14.19 -17.71 -8.72
CA SER A 102 -13.07 -16.79 -9.01
C SER A 102 -11.84 -17.11 -8.18
N ASP A 103 -10.65 -16.70 -8.67
CA ASP A 103 -9.39 -16.89 -7.95
C ASP A 103 -9.31 -15.99 -6.71
N ASP A 104 -8.90 -16.58 -5.57
CA ASP A 104 -8.65 -15.84 -4.32
C ASP A 104 -7.16 -15.46 -4.23
N TYR A 105 -6.81 -14.34 -4.84
CA TYR A 105 -5.47 -13.77 -4.78
C TYR A 105 -5.12 -13.15 -3.41
N GLU A 106 -6.14 -12.94 -2.57
CA GLU A 106 -5.95 -12.34 -1.24
C GLU A 106 -5.69 -13.41 -0.17
N SER A 107 -5.84 -14.70 -0.51
CA SER A 107 -5.54 -15.81 0.40
C SER A 107 -4.04 -15.97 0.65
N LEU A 108 -3.66 -16.36 1.88
CA LEU A 108 -2.29 -16.74 2.21
C LEU A 108 -1.81 -17.94 1.37
N GLU A 109 -2.72 -18.86 1.05
CA GLU A 109 -2.45 -20.06 0.25
C GLU A 109 -2.19 -19.75 -1.24
N ALA A 110 -2.38 -18.50 -1.68
CA ALA A 110 -1.96 -18.04 -2.99
C ALA A 110 -0.43 -17.87 -3.10
N LEU A 111 0.28 -17.90 -1.97
CA LEU A 111 1.74 -17.77 -1.89
C LEU A 111 2.41 -19.15 -1.75
N ASP A 112 3.60 -19.29 -2.32
CA ASP A 112 4.54 -20.40 -2.08
C ASP A 112 5.20 -20.23 -0.70
N LEU A 113 4.51 -20.68 0.34
CA LEU A 113 4.95 -20.52 1.72
C LEU A 113 6.24 -21.30 2.02
N GLU A 114 6.43 -22.46 1.40
CA GLU A 114 7.64 -23.26 1.59
C GLU A 114 8.88 -22.48 1.15
N ARG A 115 8.80 -21.91 -0.06
CA ARG A 115 9.88 -21.09 -0.62
C ARG A 115 10.08 -19.79 0.18
N LEU A 116 9.00 -19.17 0.64
CA LEU A 116 9.07 -17.97 1.47
C LEU A 116 9.76 -18.25 2.82
N HIS A 117 9.38 -19.31 3.51
CA HIS A 117 10.03 -19.72 4.76
C HIS A 117 11.50 -20.05 4.56
N ALA A 118 11.85 -20.76 3.49
CA ALA A 118 13.24 -21.05 3.14
C ALA A 118 14.06 -19.76 2.94
N CYS A 119 13.48 -18.80 2.22
CA CYS A 119 14.10 -17.47 1.98
C CYS A 119 14.27 -16.69 3.29
N LEU A 120 13.24 -16.59 4.12
CA LEU A 120 13.29 -15.91 5.42
C LEU A 120 14.32 -16.53 6.38
N LYS A 121 14.38 -17.86 6.46
CA LYS A 121 15.39 -18.59 7.26
C LYS A 121 16.81 -18.31 6.76
N ALA A 122 17.02 -18.30 5.44
CA ALA A 122 18.32 -18.01 4.85
C ALA A 122 18.75 -16.57 5.15
N LEU A 123 17.86 -15.59 4.97
CA LEU A 123 18.10 -14.19 5.32
C LEU A 123 18.44 -14.02 6.80
N TYR A 124 17.69 -14.66 7.70
CA TYR A 124 17.96 -14.59 9.13
C TYR A 124 19.33 -15.15 9.48
N LYS A 125 19.65 -16.37 9.00
CA LYS A 125 20.88 -17.08 9.35
C LYS A 125 22.13 -16.53 8.69
N THR A 126 22.05 -16.23 7.40
CA THR A 126 23.22 -15.93 6.56
C THR A 126 23.20 -14.50 5.97
N GLY A 127 22.05 -13.85 6.00
CA GLY A 127 21.83 -12.56 5.33
C GLY A 127 21.67 -12.68 3.80
N VAL A 128 21.59 -13.90 3.25
CA VAL A 128 21.50 -14.11 1.79
C VAL A 128 20.39 -15.09 1.46
N CYS A 129 19.59 -14.81 0.43
CA CYS A 129 18.68 -15.79 -0.17
C CYS A 129 18.55 -15.58 -1.69
N ASP A 130 17.97 -16.57 -2.37
CA ASP A 130 17.54 -16.46 -3.76
C ASP A 130 16.00 -16.34 -3.76
N ALA A 131 15.50 -15.09 -3.79
CA ALA A 131 14.07 -14.81 -3.84
C ALA A 131 13.51 -15.10 -5.24
N PRO A 132 12.27 -15.61 -5.37
CA PRO A 132 11.65 -15.77 -6.66
C PRO A 132 11.40 -14.41 -7.34
N VAL A 133 11.19 -14.45 -8.64
CA VAL A 133 10.65 -13.34 -9.43
C VAL A 133 9.39 -13.85 -10.12
N PHE A 134 8.30 -13.11 -10.01
CA PHE A 134 7.03 -13.45 -10.63
C PHE A 134 6.78 -12.59 -11.87
N ASP A 135 6.45 -13.21 -12.99
CA ASP A 135 6.06 -12.50 -14.19
C ASP A 135 4.53 -12.37 -14.24
N PHE A 136 4.05 -11.16 -13.98
CA PHE A 136 2.63 -10.84 -13.97
C PHE A 136 1.98 -10.87 -15.35
N ALA A 137 2.75 -10.76 -16.43
CA ALA A 137 2.21 -10.83 -17.79
C ALA A 137 1.80 -12.26 -18.17
N ILE A 138 2.57 -13.24 -17.72
CA ILE A 138 2.31 -14.67 -17.97
C ILE A 138 1.79 -15.40 -16.71
N GLN A 139 1.59 -14.68 -15.59
CA GLN A 139 1.06 -15.19 -14.33
C GLN A 139 1.82 -16.42 -13.78
N ARG A 140 3.16 -16.39 -13.83
CA ARG A 140 4.02 -17.52 -13.41
C ARG A 140 5.34 -17.05 -12.81
N PRO A 141 5.92 -17.84 -11.88
CA PRO A 141 7.31 -17.64 -11.48
C PRO A 141 8.24 -17.72 -12.71
N SER A 142 9.14 -16.75 -12.88
CA SER A 142 10.00 -16.60 -14.05
C SER A 142 11.50 -16.71 -13.78
N GLY A 143 11.90 -16.80 -12.50
CA GLY A 143 13.31 -16.89 -12.14
C GLY A 143 13.57 -16.68 -10.66
N THR A 144 14.80 -16.28 -10.36
CA THR A 144 15.26 -15.93 -9.02
C THR A 144 16.10 -14.67 -9.04
N GLN A 145 16.02 -13.90 -7.98
CA GLN A 145 16.86 -12.74 -7.68
C GLN A 145 17.67 -13.01 -6.42
N ARG A 146 19.00 -12.82 -6.50
CA ARG A 146 19.84 -12.93 -5.32
C ARG A 146 19.71 -11.69 -4.45
N ILE A 147 19.39 -11.90 -3.19
CA ILE A 147 19.30 -10.89 -2.15
C ILE A 147 20.51 -11.04 -1.21
N ASP A 148 21.24 -9.96 -0.98
CA ASP A 148 22.39 -9.93 -0.06
C ASP A 148 22.23 -8.77 0.94
N ALA A 149 21.82 -9.10 2.14
CA ALA A 149 21.62 -8.19 3.26
C ALA A 149 22.55 -8.52 4.46
N ARG A 150 23.74 -9.07 4.21
CA ARG A 150 24.67 -9.47 5.28
C ARG A 150 25.02 -8.31 6.21
N ASP A 151 25.25 -7.14 5.66
CA ASP A 151 25.60 -5.91 6.39
C ASP A 151 24.50 -4.83 6.19
N GLY A 152 23.23 -5.26 6.13
CA GLY A 152 22.15 -4.35 5.80
C GLY A 152 20.78 -4.86 6.21
N VAL A 153 19.75 -4.25 5.61
CA VAL A 153 18.35 -4.48 5.89
C VAL A 153 17.65 -4.98 4.62
N VAL A 154 16.77 -5.95 4.77
CA VAL A 154 15.82 -6.34 3.74
C VAL A 154 14.40 -5.98 4.17
N ILE A 155 13.69 -5.25 3.34
CA ILE A 155 12.29 -4.90 3.56
C ILE A 155 11.44 -5.85 2.73
N ILE A 156 10.63 -6.67 3.38
CA ILE A 156 9.71 -7.60 2.73
C ILE A 156 8.32 -7.00 2.81
N GLU A 157 7.81 -6.55 1.66
CA GLU A 157 6.52 -5.87 1.60
C GLU A 157 5.45 -6.77 1.00
N GLY A 158 4.25 -6.66 1.49
CA GLY A 158 3.08 -7.33 0.94
C GLY A 158 1.92 -7.41 1.91
N LEU A 159 0.80 -7.93 1.39
CA LEU A 159 -0.45 -8.00 2.12
C LEU A 159 -0.30 -8.79 3.43
N HIS A 160 0.38 -9.93 3.38
CA HIS A 160 0.52 -10.87 4.48
C HIS A 160 1.74 -10.63 5.38
N ALA A 161 2.54 -9.58 5.14
CA ALA A 161 3.84 -9.42 5.81
C ALA A 161 3.78 -9.46 7.36
N LEU A 162 2.66 -9.08 7.99
CA LEU A 162 2.47 -9.20 9.43
C LEU A 162 1.71 -10.47 9.88
N ASN A 163 1.36 -11.36 8.95
CA ASN A 163 0.76 -12.65 9.33
C ASN A 163 1.80 -13.49 10.07
N PRO A 164 1.52 -13.97 11.30
CA PRO A 164 2.46 -14.78 12.07
C PRO A 164 2.91 -16.04 11.32
N ALA A 165 2.06 -16.64 10.49
CA ALA A 165 2.42 -17.81 9.71
C ALA A 165 3.66 -17.61 8.80
N LEU A 166 4.01 -16.37 8.43
CA LEU A 166 5.21 -16.11 7.63
C LEU A 166 6.50 -16.20 8.46
N THR A 167 6.42 -15.88 9.74
CA THR A 167 7.59 -15.79 10.65
C THR A 167 7.60 -16.82 11.75
N GLU A 168 6.66 -17.80 11.77
CA GLU A 168 6.52 -18.80 12.84
C GLU A 168 7.75 -19.71 13.01
N GLU A 169 8.56 -19.85 11.96
CA GLU A 169 9.79 -20.64 11.98
C GLU A 169 11.04 -19.82 12.35
N LEU A 170 10.87 -18.54 12.64
CA LEU A 170 11.93 -17.62 13.09
C LEU A 170 11.76 -17.30 14.57
N PRO A 171 12.84 -16.86 15.27
CA PRO A 171 12.70 -16.24 16.59
C PRO A 171 11.72 -15.07 16.60
N GLU A 172 11.04 -14.85 17.71
CA GLU A 172 9.98 -13.84 17.84
C GLU A 172 10.47 -12.41 17.52
N ASP A 173 11.74 -12.12 17.79
CA ASP A 173 12.39 -10.83 17.56
C ASP A 173 13.20 -10.77 16.25
N ALA A 174 13.10 -11.77 15.38
CA ALA A 174 13.88 -11.84 14.15
C ALA A 174 13.53 -10.78 13.12
N ALA A 175 12.33 -10.21 13.20
CA ALA A 175 11.82 -9.24 12.24
C ALA A 175 11.15 -8.05 12.91
N LEU A 176 11.38 -6.85 12.35
CA LEU A 176 10.65 -5.63 12.71
C LEU A 176 9.38 -5.52 11.87
N CYS A 177 8.25 -5.29 12.51
CA CYS A 177 6.95 -5.20 11.86
C CYS A 177 6.54 -3.74 11.62
N LEU A 178 6.25 -3.38 10.37
CA LEU A 178 5.83 -2.05 9.93
C LEU A 178 4.46 -2.12 9.25
N TYR A 179 3.55 -1.23 9.63
CA TYR A 179 2.26 -1.09 8.96
C TYR A 179 2.18 0.26 8.24
N ALA A 180 1.93 0.22 6.93
CA ALA A 180 1.67 1.40 6.10
C ALA A 180 0.17 1.54 5.78
N GLY A 181 -0.38 2.73 5.97
CA GLY A 181 -1.78 2.96 5.62
C GLY A 181 -2.26 4.36 5.94
N LEU A 182 -3.34 4.75 5.25
CA LEU A 182 -3.96 6.06 5.45
C LEU A 182 -4.55 6.20 6.86
N ARG A 183 -4.37 7.36 7.46
CA ARG A 183 -4.81 7.67 8.82
C ARG A 183 -5.87 8.78 8.88
N GLU A 184 -6.13 9.49 7.79
CA GLU A 184 -7.14 10.55 7.76
C GLU A 184 -8.45 10.05 7.18
N GLU A 185 -9.53 10.36 7.88
CA GLU A 185 -10.91 10.31 7.41
C GLU A 185 -11.49 11.73 7.50
N TYR A 186 -12.42 12.06 6.65
CA TYR A 186 -12.88 13.43 6.56
C TYR A 186 -14.32 13.54 7.02
N ALA A 187 -14.60 14.62 7.77
CA ALA A 187 -15.92 14.93 8.29
C ALA A 187 -16.47 16.23 7.67
N ASP A 188 -17.77 16.28 7.51
CA ASP A 188 -18.49 17.48 7.09
C ASP A 188 -18.68 18.46 8.26
N SER A 189 -19.40 19.57 8.03
CA SER A 189 -19.70 20.58 9.05
C SER A 189 -20.59 20.11 10.20
N ARG A 190 -21.11 18.88 10.14
CA ARG A 190 -21.92 18.25 11.19
C ARG A 190 -21.14 17.15 11.92
N ASP A 191 -19.83 17.07 11.73
CA ASP A 191 -18.95 16.00 12.22
C ASP A 191 -19.33 14.60 11.71
N ALA A 192 -20.14 14.51 10.64
CA ALA A 192 -20.45 13.26 10.00
C ALA A 192 -19.35 12.88 8.99
N ARG A 193 -18.89 11.64 9.05
CA ARG A 193 -17.86 11.15 8.13
C ARG A 193 -18.37 11.19 6.69
N CYS A 194 -17.77 12.04 5.86
CA CYS A 194 -18.11 12.20 4.43
C CYS A 194 -17.15 11.44 3.50
N LEU A 195 -15.91 11.16 3.93
CA LEU A 195 -14.94 10.41 3.13
C LEU A 195 -14.10 9.51 4.04
N ALA A 196 -14.08 8.21 3.74
CA ALA A 196 -13.33 7.20 4.48
C ALA A 196 -12.00 6.87 3.78
N THR A 197 -11.03 6.33 4.52
CA THR A 197 -9.76 5.85 3.94
C THR A 197 -9.96 4.81 2.84
N ARG A 198 -11.03 4.00 2.90
CA ARG A 198 -11.38 3.03 1.84
C ARG A 198 -11.81 3.72 0.55
N ASP A 199 -12.50 4.86 0.62
CA ASP A 199 -12.87 5.64 -0.56
C ASP A 199 -11.64 6.20 -1.27
N ILE A 200 -10.68 6.73 -0.52
CA ILE A 200 -9.42 7.26 -1.05
C ILE A 200 -8.62 6.14 -1.72
N ARG A 201 -8.49 4.98 -1.08
CA ARG A 201 -7.76 3.84 -1.65
C ARG A 201 -8.47 3.26 -2.88
N LEU A 202 -9.80 3.29 -2.93
CA LEU A 202 -10.54 2.91 -4.13
C LEU A 202 -10.23 3.86 -5.29
N ALA A 203 -10.18 5.18 -5.05
CA ALA A 203 -9.78 6.16 -6.06
C ALA A 203 -8.34 5.90 -6.54
N ARG A 204 -7.38 5.74 -5.62
CA ARG A 204 -5.99 5.38 -5.94
C ARG A 204 -5.92 4.12 -6.81
N ARG A 205 -6.65 3.06 -6.43
CA ARG A 205 -6.64 1.79 -7.15
C ARG A 205 -7.27 1.89 -8.53
N LEU A 206 -8.43 2.54 -8.65
CA LEU A 206 -9.11 2.76 -9.94
C LEU A 206 -8.20 3.44 -10.95
N VAL A 207 -7.56 4.52 -10.52
CA VAL A 207 -6.68 5.31 -11.39
C VAL A 207 -5.43 4.51 -11.77
N ARG A 208 -4.76 3.90 -10.81
CA ARG A 208 -3.56 3.07 -11.05
C ARG A 208 -3.86 1.91 -12.00
N ASP A 209 -4.92 1.15 -11.73
CA ASP A 209 -5.26 -0.03 -12.52
C ASP A 209 -5.62 0.36 -13.95
N CYS A 210 -6.27 1.53 -14.14
CA CYS A 210 -6.57 2.08 -15.46
C CYS A 210 -5.31 2.54 -16.20
N LEU A 211 -4.42 3.30 -15.54
CA LEU A 211 -3.26 3.91 -16.19
C LEU A 211 -2.12 2.92 -16.45
N PHE A 212 -1.92 1.94 -15.56
CA PHE A 212 -0.69 1.12 -15.56
C PHE A 212 -0.92 -0.37 -15.68
N ARG A 213 -2.15 -0.86 -15.46
CA ARG A 213 -2.45 -2.30 -15.49
C ARG A 213 -3.39 -2.70 -16.62
N GLY A 214 -3.86 -1.74 -17.42
CA GLY A 214 -4.78 -2.00 -18.53
C GLY A 214 -6.17 -2.46 -18.10
N HIS A 215 -6.56 -2.24 -16.84
CA HIS A 215 -7.86 -2.65 -16.30
C HIS A 215 -8.83 -1.49 -16.24
N GLY A 216 -10.02 -1.66 -16.82
CA GLY A 216 -11.10 -0.69 -16.70
C GLY A 216 -11.70 -0.62 -15.30
N ALA A 217 -12.55 0.39 -15.09
CA ALA A 217 -13.23 0.61 -13.81
C ALA A 217 -14.12 -0.58 -13.41
N ALA A 218 -14.74 -1.26 -14.38
CA ALA A 218 -15.58 -2.44 -14.15
C ALA A 218 -14.81 -3.57 -13.46
N PHE A 219 -13.59 -3.83 -13.92
CA PHE A 219 -12.71 -4.85 -13.32
C PHE A 219 -12.35 -4.49 -11.86
N THR A 220 -11.87 -3.27 -11.63
CA THR A 220 -11.45 -2.85 -10.28
C THR A 220 -12.62 -2.83 -9.30
N LEU A 221 -13.80 -2.31 -9.72
CA LEU A 221 -15.01 -2.31 -8.88
C LEU A 221 -15.56 -3.71 -8.64
N GLY A 222 -15.43 -4.62 -9.61
CA GLY A 222 -15.82 -6.02 -9.44
C GLY A 222 -15.02 -6.73 -8.35
N LEU A 223 -13.71 -6.46 -8.27
CA LEU A 223 -12.83 -7.06 -7.27
C LEU A 223 -12.85 -6.34 -5.91
N TRP A 224 -13.35 -5.09 -5.83
CA TRP A 224 -13.19 -4.27 -4.63
C TRP A 224 -13.81 -4.89 -3.36
N GLY A 225 -14.92 -5.62 -3.51
CA GLY A 225 -15.53 -6.36 -2.41
C GLY A 225 -14.62 -7.42 -1.82
N HIS A 226 -13.97 -8.23 -2.67
CA HIS A 226 -13.01 -9.26 -2.27
C HIS A 226 -11.77 -8.64 -1.61
N VAL A 227 -11.25 -7.55 -2.18
CA VAL A 227 -10.12 -6.79 -1.61
C VAL A 227 -10.45 -6.27 -0.20
N CYS A 228 -11.64 -5.72 0.01
CA CYS A 228 -12.06 -5.26 1.33
C CYS A 228 -12.23 -6.43 2.32
N ALA A 229 -12.77 -7.56 1.88
CA ALA A 229 -12.89 -8.76 2.70
C ALA A 229 -11.51 -9.35 3.05
N GLY A 230 -10.59 -9.39 2.09
CA GLY A 230 -9.19 -9.80 2.32
C GLY A 230 -8.49 -8.90 3.35
N GLU A 231 -8.67 -7.56 3.26
CA GLU A 231 -8.17 -6.63 4.28
C GLU A 231 -8.71 -6.95 5.67
N ASP A 232 -10.02 -7.20 5.78
CA ASP A 232 -10.66 -7.50 7.06
C ASP A 232 -10.18 -8.83 7.65
N ARG A 233 -9.91 -9.82 6.79
CA ARG A 233 -9.50 -11.17 7.18
C ARG A 233 -7.99 -11.31 7.43
N TYR A 234 -7.16 -10.70 6.58
CA TYR A 234 -5.73 -11.01 6.51
C TYR A 234 -4.81 -9.88 6.95
N ILE A 235 -5.29 -8.62 7.07
CA ILE A 235 -4.46 -7.49 7.48
C ILE A 235 -4.87 -6.97 8.84
N LYS A 236 -6.15 -6.63 9.03
CA LYS A 236 -6.62 -5.99 10.27
C LYS A 236 -6.35 -6.79 11.54
N PRO A 237 -6.52 -8.13 11.56
CA PRO A 237 -6.22 -8.93 12.76
C PRO A 237 -4.76 -8.84 13.20
N TYR A 238 -3.84 -8.69 12.25
CA TYR A 238 -2.40 -8.67 12.52
C TYR A 238 -1.80 -7.27 12.66
N LYS A 239 -2.59 -6.23 12.40
CA LYS A 239 -2.15 -4.84 12.57
C LYS A 239 -1.60 -4.51 13.96
N PRO A 240 -2.13 -5.07 15.09
CA PRO A 240 -1.55 -4.85 16.42
C PRO A 240 -0.11 -5.35 16.60
N ARG A 241 0.38 -6.22 15.72
CA ARG A 241 1.78 -6.69 15.73
C ARG A 241 2.78 -5.65 15.22
N ALA A 242 2.31 -4.56 14.58
CA ALA A 242 3.20 -3.54 14.06
C ALA A 242 3.96 -2.82 15.18
N ASN A 243 5.29 -2.83 15.09
CA ASN A 243 6.18 -2.06 15.94
C ASN A 243 6.18 -0.58 15.51
N LEU A 244 6.10 -0.34 14.18
CA LEU A 244 6.13 0.97 13.55
C LEU A 244 4.90 1.21 12.69
N LEU A 245 4.48 2.48 12.60
CA LEU A 245 3.39 2.91 11.73
C LEU A 245 3.87 4.00 10.78
N LEU A 246 3.53 3.83 9.50
CA LEU A 246 3.67 4.84 8.46
C LEU A 246 2.29 5.33 8.04
N ASP A 247 2.04 6.62 8.22
CA ASP A 247 0.87 7.28 7.66
C ASP A 247 1.15 7.67 6.21
N THR A 248 0.45 7.04 5.28
CA THR A 248 0.59 7.31 3.85
C THR A 248 -0.45 8.29 3.31
N THR A 249 -1.12 9.02 4.20
CA THR A 249 -2.05 10.07 3.81
C THR A 249 -1.29 11.31 3.34
N HIS A 250 -1.75 11.87 2.23
CA HIS A 250 -1.39 13.22 1.79
C HIS A 250 -2.65 14.05 1.82
N THR A 251 -2.76 14.96 2.79
CA THR A 251 -4.03 15.69 3.03
C THR A 251 -4.57 16.39 1.79
N TYR A 252 -3.69 16.86 0.87
CA TYR A 252 -4.11 17.50 -0.37
C TYR A 252 -4.64 16.52 -1.43
N GLU A 253 -4.37 15.22 -1.31
CA GLU A 253 -4.77 14.24 -2.34
C GLU A 253 -6.28 14.16 -2.57
N VAL A 254 -7.08 14.40 -1.53
CA VAL A 254 -8.54 14.38 -1.65
C VAL A 254 -9.06 15.46 -2.61
N CYS A 255 -8.28 16.51 -2.83
CA CYS A 255 -8.56 17.56 -3.79
C CYS A 255 -8.14 17.20 -5.23
N LEU A 256 -7.29 16.19 -5.43
CA LEU A 256 -6.85 15.73 -6.75
C LEU A 256 -7.84 14.76 -7.37
N TRP A 257 -8.44 13.89 -6.57
CA TRP A 257 -9.19 12.74 -7.07
C TRP A 257 -10.43 13.11 -7.88
N ARG A 258 -11.06 14.26 -7.61
CA ARG A 258 -12.14 14.76 -8.46
C ARG A 258 -11.68 14.90 -9.92
N THR A 259 -10.63 15.68 -10.16
CA THR A 259 -10.09 15.93 -11.49
C THR A 259 -9.61 14.66 -12.17
N VAL A 260 -8.91 13.79 -11.42
CA VAL A 260 -8.33 12.56 -11.94
C VAL A 260 -9.42 11.51 -12.28
N LEU A 261 -10.43 11.34 -11.43
CA LEU A 261 -11.53 10.40 -11.67
C LEU A 261 -12.44 10.86 -12.82
N ASP A 262 -12.63 12.18 -12.99
CA ASP A 262 -13.42 12.73 -14.08
C ASP A 262 -12.69 12.60 -15.43
N ALA A 263 -11.35 12.59 -15.42
CA ALA A 263 -10.52 12.37 -16.61
C ALA A 263 -10.37 10.89 -17.01
N MET A 264 -10.82 9.94 -16.17
CA MET A 264 -10.75 8.53 -16.52
C MET A 264 -11.60 8.23 -17.76
N PRO A 265 -11.11 7.35 -18.68
CA PRO A 265 -11.89 6.94 -19.84
C PRO A 265 -13.19 6.26 -19.41
N ALA A 266 -14.23 6.42 -20.24
CA ALA A 266 -15.48 5.71 -20.05
C ALA A 266 -15.25 4.20 -20.21
N ASP A 267 -15.82 3.41 -19.30
CA ASP A 267 -15.75 1.95 -19.37
C ASP A 267 -17.15 1.37 -19.71
N PRO A 268 -17.34 0.88 -20.94
CA PRO A 268 -18.62 0.34 -21.39
C PRO A 268 -19.01 -0.97 -20.69
N ALA A 269 -18.06 -1.62 -20.00
CA ALA A 269 -18.32 -2.86 -19.27
C ALA A 269 -18.93 -2.65 -17.87
N LEU A 270 -19.10 -1.39 -17.43
CA LEU A 270 -19.70 -1.09 -16.14
C LEU A 270 -21.15 -1.57 -16.07
N THR A 271 -21.45 -2.42 -15.08
CA THR A 271 -22.84 -2.70 -14.70
C THR A 271 -23.50 -1.45 -14.11
N ALA A 272 -24.84 -1.43 -14.11
CA ALA A 272 -25.60 -0.32 -13.52
C ALA A 272 -25.25 -0.08 -12.03
N THR A 273 -24.92 -1.14 -11.29
CA THR A 273 -24.49 -1.05 -9.88
C THR A 273 -23.11 -0.43 -9.76
N GLN A 274 -22.15 -0.87 -10.57
CA GLN A 274 -20.78 -0.31 -10.59
C GLN A 274 -20.78 1.15 -11.06
N ALA A 275 -21.62 1.50 -12.05
CA ALA A 275 -21.77 2.88 -12.50
C ALA A 275 -22.27 3.79 -11.36
N ARG A 276 -23.27 3.33 -10.59
CA ARG A 276 -23.74 4.08 -9.40
C ARG A 276 -22.66 4.18 -8.32
N GLN A 277 -21.88 3.12 -8.10
CA GLN A 277 -20.77 3.13 -7.13
C GLN A 277 -19.69 4.14 -7.53
N LEU A 278 -19.31 4.18 -8.80
CA LEU A 278 -18.35 5.15 -9.33
C LEU A 278 -18.87 6.58 -9.23
N ALA A 279 -20.14 6.80 -9.57
CA ALA A 279 -20.79 8.11 -9.44
C ALA A 279 -20.81 8.58 -7.97
N ALA A 280 -21.18 7.73 -7.04
CA ALA A 280 -21.17 8.05 -5.60
C ALA A 280 -19.75 8.36 -5.09
N LEU A 281 -18.71 7.65 -5.58
CA LEU A 281 -17.32 7.95 -5.25
C LEU A 281 -16.92 9.35 -5.77
N ARG A 282 -17.24 9.67 -7.02
CA ARG A 282 -17.00 11.00 -7.61
C ARG A 282 -17.68 12.11 -6.83
N GLU A 283 -18.94 11.89 -6.42
CA GLU A 283 -19.70 12.86 -5.62
C GLU A 283 -19.03 13.15 -4.28
N LYS A 284 -18.49 12.13 -3.60
CA LYS A 284 -17.73 12.32 -2.35
C LYS A 284 -16.54 13.24 -2.56
N PHE A 285 -15.78 13.07 -3.64
CA PHE A 285 -14.63 13.94 -3.93
C PHE A 285 -15.04 15.30 -4.48
N ALA A 286 -16.21 15.42 -5.12
CA ALA A 286 -16.75 16.71 -5.55
C ALA A 286 -17.06 17.67 -4.39
N ALA A 287 -17.15 17.17 -3.18
CA ALA A 287 -17.29 17.96 -1.95
C ALA A 287 -16.00 18.70 -1.54
N PHE A 288 -14.85 18.41 -2.18
CA PHE A 288 -13.56 19.05 -1.94
C PHE A 288 -13.20 19.99 -3.11
N PRO A 289 -12.35 21.02 -2.85
CA PRO A 289 -11.81 21.84 -3.94
C PRO A 289 -11.09 20.97 -4.98
N ALA A 290 -11.19 21.35 -6.26
CA ALA A 290 -10.47 20.64 -7.31
C ALA A 290 -9.05 21.23 -7.46
N LEU A 291 -8.03 20.42 -7.31
CA LEU A 291 -6.63 20.75 -7.56
C LEU A 291 -6.10 19.92 -8.74
N GLY A 292 -5.08 20.43 -9.41
CA GLY A 292 -4.44 19.72 -10.52
C GLY A 292 -3.28 18.85 -10.09
N THR A 293 -2.93 17.86 -10.91
CA THR A 293 -1.85 16.90 -10.64
C THR A 293 -0.45 17.49 -10.80
N GLU A 294 -0.31 18.67 -11.37
CA GLU A 294 0.93 19.45 -11.45
C GLU A 294 1.49 19.83 -10.07
N LEU A 295 0.65 19.85 -9.05
CA LEU A 295 1.05 20.08 -7.66
C LEU A 295 1.79 18.90 -7.04
N VAL A 296 1.66 17.70 -7.61
CA VAL A 296 2.27 16.48 -7.09
C VAL A 296 3.73 16.40 -7.51
N PRO A 297 4.70 16.43 -6.58
CA PRO A 297 6.12 16.32 -6.93
C PRO A 297 6.44 15.01 -7.67
N GLN A 298 7.48 15.02 -8.51
CA GLN A 298 7.89 13.84 -9.28
C GLN A 298 8.31 12.66 -8.39
N ASN A 299 8.84 12.96 -7.21
CA ASN A 299 9.24 11.96 -6.22
C ASN A 299 8.14 11.65 -5.19
N SER A 300 6.93 12.16 -5.35
CA SER A 300 5.81 11.86 -4.44
C SER A 300 5.41 10.38 -4.50
N MET A 301 5.00 9.83 -3.36
CA MET A 301 4.39 8.50 -3.30
C MET A 301 3.10 8.42 -4.14
N LEU A 302 2.38 9.53 -4.29
CA LEU A 302 1.14 9.58 -5.08
C LEU A 302 1.38 9.29 -6.57
N ARG A 303 2.62 9.46 -7.08
CA ARG A 303 2.98 9.10 -8.47
C ARG A 303 2.82 7.61 -8.78
N GLU A 304 2.83 6.75 -7.76
CA GLU A 304 2.44 5.34 -7.91
C GLU A 304 1.04 5.19 -8.54
N PHE A 305 0.14 6.12 -8.28
CA PHE A 305 -1.25 6.03 -8.69
C PHE A 305 -1.60 6.88 -9.90
N ILE A 306 -0.99 8.08 -10.03
CA ILE A 306 -1.35 9.06 -11.07
C ILE A 306 -0.32 9.16 -12.20
N GLY A 307 0.84 8.51 -12.08
CA GLY A 307 1.92 8.54 -13.06
C GLY A 307 2.83 9.77 -12.97
N LYS A 308 3.76 9.81 -13.92
CA LYS A 308 4.75 10.90 -14.03
C LYS A 308 4.15 12.15 -14.68
#